data_8e1ef50a88d65d2fa91973296291ac68
#
_entry.id   8e1ef50a88d65d2fa91973296291ac68
#
_cell.length_a   1.000
_cell.length_b   1.000
_cell.length_c   1.000
_cell.angle_alpha   90.00
_cell.angle_beta   90.00
_cell.angle_gamma   90.00
#
_symmetry.space_group_name_H-M   'P 1'
#
loop_
_entity.id
_entity.type
_entity.pdbx_description
1 polymer ?
#
loop_
_entity_poly.entity_id
_entity_poly.type
_entity_poly.pdbx_seq_one_letter_code
_entity_poly.pdbx_strand_id
1 'polypeptide(L)'
;MNIKNLKNFELIKKINKDFLINQKSDIFICLILLLIVSLTTAIYPFLIQKVFDNFTENKYSWFFLPTIIALVASIRGIAMFFQIKQVSKVTLKVSIEIQKKLSNHLLFSDLDMIKKISSGNHISRIMNDVNLIRDSVERSLNNLIRDLITIIFLIVYLIWLDWVLAVVVLSIYPLALKPIISIGKKQRFYALSLQEKMESLTSFLSEIFRNISMIKSYSLEKLEKNRINKSLDSLFLSLFDIVKGRARVLPLLEVL
;
A
#
# COMPACT_ATOMS: atom_id res chain seq x y z
N MET A 1 -15.64 -14.33 -16.14
CA MET A 1 -14.77 -14.51 -14.96
C MET A 1 -13.45 -15.05 -15.47
N ASN A 2 -12.36 -14.25 -15.42
CA ASN A 2 -11.13 -14.50 -16.19
C ASN A 2 -10.31 -15.60 -15.50
N ILE A 3 -9.79 -16.59 -16.28
CA ILE A 3 -8.94 -17.72 -15.84
C ILE A 3 -7.75 -17.25 -14.98
N LYS A 4 -7.25 -16.03 -15.21
CA LYS A 4 -6.21 -15.37 -14.39
C LYS A 4 -6.66 -15.12 -12.94
N ASN A 5 -7.93 -14.82 -12.70
CA ASN A 5 -8.47 -14.58 -11.36
C ASN A 5 -8.65 -15.87 -10.55
N LEU A 6 -8.96 -17.00 -11.21
CA LEU A 6 -9.06 -18.30 -10.56
C LEU A 6 -7.70 -18.81 -10.09
N LYS A 7 -6.66 -18.64 -10.90
CA LYS A 7 -5.29 -19.01 -10.54
C LYS A 7 -4.73 -18.18 -9.39
N ASN A 8 -5.08 -16.89 -9.34
CA ASN A 8 -4.70 -16.03 -8.23
C ASN A 8 -5.44 -16.40 -6.93
N PHE A 9 -6.70 -16.83 -7.02
CA PHE A 9 -7.48 -17.25 -5.86
C PHE A 9 -6.96 -18.56 -5.25
N GLU A 10 -6.57 -19.52 -6.09
CA GLU A 10 -5.94 -20.76 -5.64
C GLU A 10 -4.58 -20.52 -4.99
N LEU A 11 -3.77 -19.61 -5.53
CA LEU A 11 -2.50 -19.20 -4.94
C LEU A 11 -2.68 -18.55 -3.56
N ILE A 12 -3.65 -17.65 -3.43
CA ILE A 12 -3.98 -17.02 -2.14
C ILE A 12 -4.46 -18.07 -1.13
N LYS A 13 -5.30 -19.01 -1.55
CA LYS A 13 -5.80 -20.10 -0.71
C LYS A 13 -4.66 -21.02 -0.25
N LYS A 14 -3.69 -21.30 -1.12
CA LYS A 14 -2.51 -22.11 -0.81
C LYS A 14 -1.59 -21.39 0.19
N ILE A 15 -1.32 -20.10 -0.03
CA ILE A 15 -0.55 -19.27 0.91
C ILE A 15 -1.25 -19.22 2.27
N ASN A 16 -2.55 -19.05 2.28
CA ASN A 16 -3.35 -19.02 3.52
C ASN A 16 -3.23 -20.33 4.29
N LYS A 17 -3.36 -21.48 3.60
CA LYS A 17 -3.27 -22.80 4.22
C LYS A 17 -1.87 -23.12 4.73
N ASP A 18 -0.84 -22.80 3.97
CA ASP A 18 0.54 -23.23 4.25
C ASP A 18 1.29 -22.33 5.24
N PHE A 19 0.89 -21.06 5.37
CA PHE A 19 1.64 -20.07 6.15
C PHE A 19 0.82 -19.40 7.26
N LEU A 20 -0.50 -19.21 7.09
CA LEU A 20 -1.33 -18.49 8.06
C LEU A 20 -1.94 -19.42 9.12
N ILE A 21 -2.10 -20.72 8.84
CA ILE A 21 -2.71 -21.67 9.79
C ILE A 21 -1.85 -21.81 11.06
N ASN A 22 -0.54 -21.76 10.94
CA ASN A 22 0.38 -21.87 12.07
C ASN A 22 0.43 -20.60 12.95
N GLN A 23 -0.18 -19.49 12.53
CA GLN A 23 -0.14 -18.20 13.20
C GLN A 23 -1.53 -17.67 13.58
N LYS A 24 -2.52 -18.57 13.77
CA LYS A 24 -3.91 -18.18 14.07
C LYS A 24 -4.04 -17.22 15.26
N SER A 25 -3.28 -17.46 16.31
CA SER A 25 -3.27 -16.63 17.53
C SER A 25 -2.75 -15.21 17.22
N ASP A 26 -1.62 -15.08 16.51
CA ASP A 26 -1.06 -13.79 16.14
C ASP A 26 -2.02 -13.01 15.20
N ILE A 27 -2.70 -13.70 14.27
CA ILE A 27 -3.69 -13.10 13.36
C ILE A 27 -4.94 -12.65 14.12
N PHE A 28 -5.41 -13.44 15.07
CA PHE A 28 -6.57 -13.06 15.89
C PHE A 28 -6.30 -11.79 16.71
N ILE A 29 -5.10 -11.69 17.29
CA ILE A 29 -4.66 -10.48 17.99
C ILE A 29 -4.60 -9.29 17.03
N CYS A 30 -4.09 -9.47 15.79
CA CYS A 30 -4.12 -8.42 14.77
C CYS A 30 -5.53 -7.92 14.48
N LEU A 31 -6.50 -8.83 14.33
CA LEU A 31 -7.90 -8.47 14.05
C LEU A 31 -8.53 -7.70 15.21
N ILE A 32 -8.30 -8.12 16.46
CA ILE A 32 -8.78 -7.39 17.64
C ILE A 32 -8.19 -5.97 17.67
N LEU A 33 -6.88 -5.84 17.46
CA LEU A 33 -6.22 -4.53 17.48
C LEU A 33 -6.72 -3.63 16.35
N LEU A 34 -6.95 -4.18 15.15
CA LEU A 34 -7.56 -3.45 14.02
C LEU A 34 -8.97 -2.97 14.37
N LEU A 35 -9.78 -3.80 15.02
CA LEU A 35 -11.11 -3.42 15.48
C LEU A 35 -11.04 -2.29 16.50
N ILE A 36 -10.16 -2.37 17.50
CA ILE A 36 -10.00 -1.33 18.52
C ILE A 36 -9.60 0.00 17.87
N VAL A 37 -8.60 0.00 16.96
CA VAL A 37 -8.15 1.22 16.27
C VAL A 37 -9.25 1.79 15.39
N SER A 38 -10.00 0.97 14.67
CA SER A 38 -11.11 1.41 13.82
C SER A 38 -12.25 2.00 14.64
N LEU A 39 -12.61 1.35 15.75
CA LEU A 39 -13.67 1.79 16.65
C LEU A 39 -13.30 3.12 17.33
N THR A 40 -12.09 3.24 17.87
CA THR A 40 -11.61 4.50 18.46
C THR A 40 -11.56 5.62 17.42
N THR A 41 -11.27 5.31 16.15
CA THR A 41 -11.33 6.31 15.06
C THR A 41 -12.77 6.73 14.77
N ALA A 42 -13.71 5.80 14.75
CA ALA A 42 -15.12 6.08 14.49
C ALA A 42 -15.83 6.84 15.62
N ILE A 43 -15.25 6.87 16.82
CA ILE A 43 -15.77 7.66 17.96
C ILE A 43 -15.50 9.17 17.81
N TYR A 44 -14.51 9.59 17.00
CA TYR A 44 -14.18 11.02 16.89
C TYR A 44 -15.36 11.91 16.46
N PRO A 45 -16.17 11.59 15.43
CA PRO A 45 -17.32 12.41 15.06
C PRO A 45 -18.31 12.58 16.22
N PHE A 46 -18.56 11.52 16.99
CA PHE A 46 -19.40 11.60 18.18
C PHE A 46 -18.82 12.55 19.25
N LEU A 47 -17.50 12.51 19.50
CA LEU A 47 -16.85 13.43 20.44
C LEU A 47 -16.93 14.88 19.96
N ILE A 48 -16.73 15.09 18.65
CA ILE A 48 -16.85 16.41 18.03
C ILE A 48 -18.28 16.96 18.22
N GLN A 49 -19.29 16.14 17.94
CA GLN A 49 -20.68 16.52 18.16
C GLN A 49 -20.91 16.94 19.62
N LYS A 50 -20.41 16.16 20.59
CA LYS A 50 -20.56 16.50 22.02
C LYS A 50 -19.85 17.79 22.41
N VAL A 51 -18.75 18.12 21.75
CA VAL A 51 -18.09 19.43 21.96
C VAL A 51 -18.98 20.57 21.48
N PHE A 52 -19.58 20.45 20.28
CA PHE A 52 -20.52 21.46 19.77
C PHE A 52 -21.78 21.57 20.64
N ASP A 53 -22.38 20.48 21.04
CA ASP A 53 -23.53 20.47 21.96
C ASP A 53 -23.22 21.19 23.29
N ASN A 54 -22.00 21.03 23.80
CA ASN A 54 -21.57 21.68 25.03
C ASN A 54 -21.41 23.20 24.91
N PHE A 55 -21.00 23.68 23.74
CA PHE A 55 -20.94 25.13 23.48
C PHE A 55 -22.32 25.79 23.47
N THR A 56 -23.36 25.04 23.06
CA THR A 56 -24.74 25.56 22.99
C THR A 56 -25.50 25.41 24.30
N GLU A 57 -25.30 24.28 25.02
CA GLU A 57 -26.10 23.91 26.18
C GLU A 57 -25.38 24.05 27.55
N ASN A 58 -24.07 24.32 27.56
CA ASN A 58 -23.21 24.44 28.75
C ASN A 58 -23.33 23.27 29.74
N LYS A 59 -23.56 22.04 29.22
CA LYS A 59 -23.91 20.83 29.97
C LYS A 59 -22.75 20.23 30.75
N TYR A 60 -21.51 20.42 30.27
CA TYR A 60 -20.33 19.76 30.84
C TYR A 60 -19.27 20.78 31.24
N SER A 61 -18.53 20.48 32.31
CA SER A 61 -17.36 21.29 32.69
C SER A 61 -16.35 21.39 31.55
N TRP A 62 -15.75 22.57 31.35
CA TRP A 62 -14.76 22.85 30.31
C TRP A 62 -13.58 21.88 30.29
N PHE A 63 -13.24 21.24 31.41
CA PHE A 63 -12.16 20.27 31.52
C PHE A 63 -12.57 18.84 31.17
N PHE A 64 -13.86 18.50 31.22
CA PHE A 64 -14.34 17.13 31.06
C PHE A 64 -14.20 16.61 29.63
N LEU A 65 -14.64 17.37 28.64
CA LEU A 65 -14.57 16.98 27.23
C LEU A 65 -13.12 16.87 26.68
N PRO A 66 -12.22 17.87 26.94
CA PRO A 66 -10.82 17.74 26.55
C PRO A 66 -10.13 16.52 27.18
N THR A 67 -10.46 16.21 28.43
CA THR A 67 -9.89 15.04 29.13
C THR A 67 -10.33 13.72 28.46
N ILE A 68 -11.60 13.59 28.09
CA ILE A 68 -12.10 12.40 27.38
C ILE A 68 -11.44 12.28 26.01
N ILE A 69 -11.33 13.38 25.25
CA ILE A 69 -10.66 13.39 23.94
C ILE A 69 -9.20 12.95 24.07
N ALA A 70 -8.49 13.50 25.06
CA ALA A 70 -7.09 13.12 25.32
C ALA A 70 -6.95 11.64 25.70
N LEU A 71 -7.88 11.12 26.49
CA LEU A 71 -7.92 9.71 26.89
C LEU A 71 -8.17 8.81 25.67
N VAL A 72 -9.18 9.11 24.84
CA VAL A 72 -9.48 8.35 23.62
C VAL A 72 -8.30 8.41 22.64
N ALA A 73 -7.67 9.58 22.45
CA ALA A 73 -6.49 9.74 21.62
C ALA A 73 -5.30 8.91 22.13
N SER A 74 -5.10 8.85 23.45
CA SER A 74 -4.04 8.05 24.07
C SER A 74 -4.29 6.55 23.87
N ILE A 75 -5.51 6.09 24.11
CA ILE A 75 -5.91 4.68 23.87
C ILE A 75 -5.69 4.31 22.40
N ARG A 76 -6.11 5.17 21.47
CA ARG A 76 -5.90 4.97 20.03
C ARG A 76 -4.42 4.90 19.69
N GLY A 77 -3.60 5.81 20.21
CA GLY A 77 -2.15 5.82 19.97
C GLY A 77 -1.47 4.54 20.42
N ILE A 78 -1.81 4.07 21.63
CA ILE A 78 -1.29 2.81 22.19
C ILE A 78 -1.77 1.62 21.35
N ALA A 79 -3.06 1.56 21.03
CA ALA A 79 -3.62 0.49 20.22
C ALA A 79 -3.00 0.44 18.81
N MET A 80 -2.78 1.60 18.18
CA MET A 80 -2.13 1.72 16.87
C MET A 80 -0.67 1.23 16.91
N PHE A 81 0.07 1.56 17.96
CA PHE A 81 1.43 1.05 18.14
C PHE A 81 1.46 -0.48 18.20
N PHE A 82 0.61 -1.09 19.03
CA PHE A 82 0.54 -2.54 19.14
C PHE A 82 0.01 -3.19 17.84
N GLN A 83 -0.93 -2.56 17.16
CA GLN A 83 -1.47 -3.03 15.88
C GLN A 83 -0.38 -3.09 14.81
N ILE A 84 0.37 -2.00 14.59
CA ILE A 84 1.46 -1.96 13.61
C ILE A 84 2.52 -3.01 13.97
N LYS A 85 2.96 -3.05 15.22
CA LYS A 85 3.95 -4.02 15.71
C LYS A 85 3.51 -5.47 15.46
N GLN A 86 2.26 -5.79 15.75
CA GLN A 86 1.75 -7.15 15.59
C GLN A 86 1.57 -7.55 14.13
N VAL A 87 1.07 -6.64 13.29
CA VAL A 87 0.96 -6.86 11.84
C VAL A 87 2.35 -7.07 11.24
N SER A 88 3.33 -6.20 11.55
CA SER A 88 4.71 -6.35 11.05
C SER A 88 5.35 -7.65 11.55
N LYS A 89 5.10 -8.07 12.79
CA LYS A 89 5.59 -9.35 13.32
C LYS A 89 5.06 -10.53 12.50
N VAL A 90 3.76 -10.56 12.19
CA VAL A 90 3.13 -11.64 11.41
C VAL A 90 3.68 -11.65 9.99
N THR A 91 3.73 -10.50 9.32
CA THR A 91 4.20 -10.40 7.94
C THR A 91 5.68 -10.76 7.80
N LEU A 92 6.52 -10.36 8.77
CA LEU A 92 7.93 -10.75 8.83
C LEU A 92 8.10 -12.27 9.02
N LYS A 93 7.36 -12.90 9.94
CA LYS A 93 7.41 -14.35 10.13
C LYS A 93 7.05 -15.11 8.87
N VAL A 94 5.95 -14.71 8.20
CA VAL A 94 5.52 -15.31 6.92
C VAL A 94 6.58 -15.11 5.84
N SER A 95 7.15 -13.91 5.73
CA SER A 95 8.21 -13.61 4.76
C SER A 95 9.43 -14.51 4.94
N ILE A 96 9.93 -14.64 6.16
CA ILE A 96 11.08 -15.50 6.49
C ILE A 96 10.76 -16.97 6.19
N GLU A 97 9.55 -17.41 6.49
CA GLU A 97 9.15 -18.80 6.19
C GLU A 97 9.10 -19.07 4.69
N ILE A 98 8.60 -18.12 3.90
CA ILE A 98 8.63 -18.20 2.43
C ILE A 98 10.07 -18.24 1.93
N GLN A 99 10.95 -17.37 2.44
CA GLN A 99 12.38 -17.36 2.07
C GLN A 99 13.06 -18.69 2.38
N LYS A 100 12.80 -19.27 3.56
CA LYS A 100 13.32 -20.59 3.95
C LYS A 100 12.85 -21.68 3.01
N LYS A 101 11.54 -21.72 2.68
CA LYS A 101 10.98 -22.73 1.74
C LYS A 101 11.55 -22.58 0.34
N LEU A 102 11.70 -21.34 -0.16
CA LEU A 102 12.30 -21.07 -1.46
C LEU A 102 13.78 -21.48 -1.52
N SER A 103 14.56 -21.13 -0.49
CA SER A 103 15.98 -21.51 -0.40
C SER A 103 16.15 -23.02 -0.34
N ASN A 104 15.35 -23.71 0.48
CA ASN A 104 15.39 -25.16 0.55
C ASN A 104 14.99 -25.80 -0.78
N HIS A 105 13.93 -25.29 -1.43
CA HIS A 105 13.51 -25.81 -2.73
C HIS A 105 14.61 -25.66 -3.78
N LEU A 106 15.31 -24.54 -3.83
CA LEU A 106 16.43 -24.35 -4.76
C LEU A 106 17.63 -25.26 -4.44
N LEU A 107 17.97 -25.44 -3.15
CA LEU A 107 19.08 -26.30 -2.77
C LEU A 107 18.86 -27.78 -3.13
N PHE A 108 17.62 -28.24 -3.12
CA PHE A 108 17.25 -29.62 -3.47
C PHE A 108 16.70 -29.79 -4.90
N SER A 109 16.73 -28.72 -5.71
CA SER A 109 16.31 -28.79 -7.11
C SER A 109 17.42 -29.31 -8.02
N ASP A 110 17.02 -29.87 -9.16
CA ASP A 110 17.95 -30.38 -10.17
C ASP A 110 18.85 -29.28 -10.72
N LEU A 111 20.13 -29.61 -10.97
CA LEU A 111 21.16 -28.70 -11.43
C LEU A 111 20.79 -27.99 -12.74
N ASP A 112 20.10 -28.70 -13.63
CA ASP A 112 19.65 -28.19 -14.92
C ASP A 112 18.56 -27.08 -14.75
N MET A 113 17.70 -27.21 -13.76
CA MET A 113 16.72 -26.17 -13.44
C MET A 113 17.39 -24.91 -12.91
N ILE A 114 18.40 -25.07 -12.02
CA ILE A 114 19.10 -23.95 -11.41
C ILE A 114 19.92 -23.21 -12.46
N LYS A 115 20.61 -23.92 -13.36
CA LYS A 115 21.47 -23.33 -14.39
C LYS A 115 20.71 -22.55 -15.49
N LYS A 116 19.40 -22.82 -15.70
CA LYS A 116 18.57 -22.10 -16.67
C LYS A 116 18.38 -20.64 -16.30
N ILE A 117 18.53 -20.28 -15.06
CA ILE A 117 18.31 -18.93 -14.53
C ILE A 117 19.59 -18.48 -13.84
N SER A 118 20.00 -17.24 -14.05
CA SER A 118 21.21 -16.69 -13.41
C SER A 118 21.09 -16.67 -11.88
N SER A 119 22.17 -16.88 -11.17
CA SER A 119 22.21 -16.84 -9.70
C SER A 119 21.69 -15.52 -9.13
N GLY A 120 21.96 -14.40 -9.79
CA GLY A 120 21.42 -13.09 -9.41
C GLY A 120 19.90 -13.05 -9.43
N ASN A 121 19.25 -13.68 -10.41
CA ASN A 121 17.79 -13.76 -10.47
C ASN A 121 17.21 -14.63 -9.35
N HIS A 122 17.86 -15.72 -8.99
CA HIS A 122 17.42 -16.54 -7.86
C HIS A 122 17.51 -15.77 -6.54
N ILE A 123 18.62 -15.06 -6.30
CA ILE A 123 18.80 -14.20 -5.13
C ILE A 123 17.75 -13.08 -5.12
N SER A 124 17.50 -12.42 -6.25
CA SER A 124 16.49 -11.37 -6.36
C SER A 124 15.09 -11.88 -6.01
N ARG A 125 14.70 -13.07 -6.47
CA ARG A 125 13.40 -13.68 -6.13
C ARG A 125 13.26 -13.96 -4.64
N ILE A 126 14.31 -14.48 -3.99
CA ILE A 126 14.26 -14.78 -2.55
C ILE A 126 14.23 -13.50 -1.72
N MET A 127 15.03 -12.50 -2.08
CA MET A 127 15.19 -11.29 -1.28
C MET A 127 14.19 -10.19 -1.67
N ASN A 128 14.14 -9.81 -2.94
CA ASN A 128 13.37 -8.66 -3.37
C ASN A 128 11.88 -8.99 -3.55
N ASP A 129 11.55 -10.08 -4.27
CA ASP A 129 10.16 -10.39 -4.57
C ASP A 129 9.37 -10.75 -3.28
N VAL A 130 10.01 -11.50 -2.37
CA VAL A 130 9.38 -11.81 -1.08
C VAL A 130 9.19 -10.57 -0.22
N ASN A 131 10.15 -9.63 -0.23
CA ASN A 131 9.99 -8.36 0.47
C ASN A 131 8.88 -7.49 -0.14
N LEU A 132 8.74 -7.46 -1.47
CA LEU A 132 7.63 -6.75 -2.13
C LEU A 132 6.27 -7.34 -1.75
N ILE A 133 6.17 -8.66 -1.66
CA ILE A 133 4.95 -9.33 -1.19
C ILE A 133 4.66 -8.94 0.27
N ARG A 134 5.67 -9.03 1.14
CA ARG A 134 5.55 -8.62 2.55
C ARG A 134 5.02 -7.19 2.69
N ASP A 135 5.67 -6.23 2.02
CA ASP A 135 5.33 -4.80 2.11
C ASP A 135 3.92 -4.53 1.56
N SER A 136 3.50 -5.27 0.52
CA SER A 136 2.16 -5.16 -0.03
C SER A 136 1.09 -5.68 0.93
N VAL A 137 1.34 -6.83 1.56
CA VAL A 137 0.44 -7.42 2.57
C VAL A 137 0.37 -6.53 3.80
N GLU A 138 1.51 -6.06 4.30
CA GLU A 138 1.60 -5.18 5.47
C GLU A 138 0.82 -3.88 5.26
N ARG A 139 1.00 -3.21 4.11
CA ARG A 139 0.23 -2.00 3.76
C ARG A 139 -1.27 -2.29 3.63
N SER A 140 -1.63 -3.42 3.05
CA SER A 140 -3.03 -3.81 2.89
C SER A 140 -3.71 -4.04 4.24
N LEU A 141 -3.04 -4.74 5.16
CA LEU A 141 -3.57 -4.97 6.51
C LEU A 141 -3.65 -3.67 7.32
N ASN A 142 -2.58 -2.87 7.31
CA ASN A 142 -2.51 -1.65 8.11
C ASN A 142 -3.45 -0.54 7.62
N ASN A 143 -3.73 -0.47 6.31
CA ASN A 143 -4.54 0.61 5.74
C ASN A 143 -5.88 0.11 5.25
N LEU A 144 -5.93 -0.79 4.24
CA LEU A 144 -7.19 -1.15 3.59
C LEU A 144 -8.18 -1.81 4.56
N ILE A 145 -7.74 -2.80 5.34
CA ILE A 145 -8.64 -3.53 6.23
C ILE A 145 -9.09 -2.64 7.38
N ARG A 146 -8.17 -1.90 7.99
CA ARG A 146 -8.50 -0.93 9.04
C ARG A 146 -9.50 0.11 8.54
N ASP A 147 -9.22 0.72 7.38
CA ASP A 147 -10.06 1.80 6.85
C ASP A 147 -11.43 1.30 6.41
N LEU A 148 -11.53 0.07 5.86
CA LEU A 148 -12.82 -0.57 5.57
C LEU A 148 -13.66 -0.77 6.83
N ILE A 149 -13.07 -1.28 7.90
CA ILE A 149 -13.77 -1.46 9.18
C ILE A 149 -14.21 -0.10 9.73
N THR A 150 -13.34 0.91 9.66
CA THR A 150 -13.66 2.28 10.08
C THR A 150 -14.83 2.86 9.28
N ILE A 151 -14.84 2.67 7.96
CA ILE A 151 -15.95 3.13 7.09
C ILE A 151 -17.26 2.46 7.49
N ILE A 152 -17.25 1.16 7.76
CA ILE A 152 -18.46 0.44 8.21
C ILE A 152 -19.00 1.05 9.50
N PHE A 153 -18.14 1.30 10.50
CA PHE A 153 -18.56 1.94 11.75
C PHE A 153 -19.09 3.35 11.53
N LEU A 154 -18.44 4.14 10.66
CA LEU A 154 -18.89 5.50 10.35
C LEU A 154 -20.25 5.50 9.62
N ILE A 155 -20.49 4.56 8.71
CA ILE A 155 -21.78 4.42 8.03
C ILE A 155 -22.88 4.05 9.04
N VAL A 156 -22.60 3.09 9.92
CA VAL A 156 -23.56 2.70 10.97
C VAL A 156 -23.86 3.89 11.89
N TYR A 157 -22.84 4.64 12.30
CA TYR A 157 -23.01 5.84 13.12
C TYR A 157 -23.85 6.91 12.39
N LEU A 158 -23.59 7.14 11.10
CA LEU A 158 -24.31 8.12 10.30
C LEU A 158 -25.80 7.77 10.14
N ILE A 159 -26.12 6.48 9.90
CA ILE A 159 -27.50 5.99 9.81
C ILE A 159 -28.20 6.16 11.15
N TRP A 160 -27.51 5.92 12.26
CA TRP A 160 -28.07 6.09 13.60
C TRP A 160 -28.33 7.55 13.93
N LEU A 161 -27.51 8.48 13.46
CA LEU A 161 -27.63 9.91 13.68
C LEU A 161 -28.78 10.52 12.87
N ASP A 162 -28.78 10.29 11.57
CA ASP A 162 -29.82 10.75 10.63
C ASP A 162 -29.81 9.88 9.36
N TRP A 163 -30.84 9.05 9.23
CA TRP A 163 -30.93 8.13 8.10
C TRP A 163 -31.14 8.85 6.76
N VAL A 164 -31.81 10.04 6.75
CA VAL A 164 -32.04 10.81 5.52
C VAL A 164 -30.71 11.37 5.03
N LEU A 165 -29.94 11.96 5.92
CA LEU A 165 -28.60 12.48 5.64
C LEU A 165 -27.66 11.38 5.18
N ALA A 166 -27.75 10.19 5.79
CA ALA A 166 -26.97 9.01 5.38
C ALA A 166 -27.25 8.61 3.92
N VAL A 167 -28.52 8.56 3.51
CA VAL A 167 -28.91 8.23 2.13
C VAL A 167 -28.38 9.28 1.14
N VAL A 168 -28.45 10.57 1.46
CA VAL A 168 -27.93 11.64 0.63
C VAL A 168 -26.41 11.49 0.43
N VAL A 169 -25.66 11.36 1.51
CA VAL A 169 -24.19 11.20 1.46
C VAL A 169 -23.79 9.95 0.68
N LEU A 170 -24.43 8.80 0.95
CA LEU A 170 -24.14 7.55 0.25
C LEU A 170 -24.50 7.60 -1.24
N SER A 171 -25.48 8.43 -1.63
CA SER A 171 -25.86 8.62 -3.05
C SER A 171 -24.87 9.50 -3.81
N ILE A 172 -24.23 10.46 -3.14
CA ILE A 172 -23.22 11.34 -3.73
C ILE A 172 -21.88 10.62 -3.91
N TYR A 173 -21.54 9.69 -2.99
CA TYR A 173 -20.25 9.00 -2.97
C TYR A 173 -19.88 8.29 -4.29
N PRO A 174 -20.77 7.54 -4.98
CA PRO A 174 -20.46 6.92 -6.28
C PRO A 174 -20.13 7.93 -7.38
N LEU A 175 -20.68 9.14 -7.34
CA LEU A 175 -20.35 10.23 -8.28
C LEU A 175 -18.90 10.69 -8.07
N ALA A 176 -18.47 10.83 -6.83
CA ALA A 176 -17.10 11.15 -6.45
C ALA A 176 -16.08 10.08 -6.87
N LEU A 177 -16.45 8.79 -6.79
CA LEU A 177 -15.56 7.69 -7.11
C LEU A 177 -15.21 7.57 -8.60
N LYS A 178 -16.13 7.91 -9.51
CA LYS A 178 -15.90 7.79 -10.98
C LYS A 178 -14.64 8.51 -11.47
N PRO A 179 -14.44 9.82 -11.19
CA PRO A 179 -13.24 10.53 -11.63
C PRO A 179 -11.97 9.97 -10.96
N ILE A 180 -12.02 9.58 -9.68
CA ILE A 180 -10.88 9.01 -8.96
C ILE A 180 -10.43 7.70 -9.61
N ILE A 181 -11.37 6.80 -9.92
CA ILE A 181 -11.07 5.53 -10.60
C ILE A 181 -10.48 5.78 -12.00
N SER A 182 -10.99 6.76 -12.73
CA SER A 182 -10.47 7.13 -14.05
C SER A 182 -9.02 7.61 -13.96
N ILE A 183 -8.72 8.50 -13.00
CA ILE A 183 -7.35 8.95 -12.73
C ILE A 183 -6.46 7.78 -12.35
N GLY A 184 -6.93 6.88 -11.48
CA GLY A 184 -6.19 5.68 -11.06
C GLY A 184 -5.81 4.77 -12.23
N LYS A 185 -6.72 4.55 -13.19
CA LYS A 185 -6.43 3.77 -14.41
C LYS A 185 -5.35 4.41 -15.27
N LYS A 186 -5.41 5.74 -15.48
CA LYS A 186 -4.38 6.50 -16.21
C LYS A 186 -3.03 6.45 -15.49
N GLN A 187 -3.03 6.58 -14.17
CA GLN A 187 -1.82 6.48 -13.35
C GLN A 187 -1.14 5.12 -13.49
N ARG A 188 -1.91 4.05 -13.52
CA ARG A 188 -1.38 2.70 -13.75
C ARG A 188 -0.70 2.58 -15.12
N PHE A 189 -1.29 3.13 -16.16
CA PHE A 189 -0.70 3.15 -17.50
C PHE A 189 0.63 3.91 -17.51
N TYR A 190 0.67 5.12 -16.92
CA TYR A 190 1.91 5.90 -16.82
C TYR A 190 2.98 5.21 -15.99
N ALA A 191 2.60 4.51 -14.91
CA ALA A 191 3.54 3.74 -14.10
C ALA A 191 4.19 2.58 -14.88
N LEU A 192 3.42 1.87 -15.72
CA LEU A 192 3.97 0.83 -16.60
C LEU A 192 4.95 1.40 -17.63
N SER A 193 4.57 2.48 -18.32
CA SER A 193 5.44 3.18 -19.26
C SER A 193 6.72 3.71 -18.60
N LEU A 194 6.61 4.21 -17.36
CA LEU A 194 7.79 4.62 -16.59
C LEU A 194 8.72 3.44 -16.31
N GLN A 195 8.16 2.28 -15.93
CA GLN A 195 8.96 1.08 -15.65
C GLN A 195 9.74 0.64 -16.90
N GLU A 196 9.09 0.58 -18.07
CA GLU A 196 9.75 0.26 -19.34
C GLU A 196 10.90 1.22 -19.67
N LYS A 197 10.70 2.52 -19.45
CA LYS A 197 11.76 3.53 -19.66
C LYS A 197 12.91 3.39 -18.66
N MET A 198 12.61 3.07 -17.40
CA MET A 198 13.62 2.80 -16.37
C MET A 198 14.47 1.57 -16.72
N GLU A 199 13.84 0.49 -17.17
CA GLU A 199 14.53 -0.73 -17.62
C GLU A 199 15.44 -0.43 -18.82
N SER A 200 14.93 0.31 -19.82
CA SER A 200 15.69 0.74 -20.99
C SER A 200 16.90 1.60 -20.62
N LEU A 201 16.71 2.60 -19.73
CA LEU A 201 17.80 3.45 -19.25
C LEU A 201 18.84 2.64 -18.47
N THR A 202 18.41 1.73 -17.60
CA THR A 202 19.31 0.87 -16.82
C THR A 202 20.14 -0.02 -17.73
N SER A 203 19.53 -0.64 -18.75
CA SER A 203 20.22 -1.44 -19.75
C SER A 203 21.24 -0.61 -20.53
N PHE A 204 20.83 0.57 -20.96
CA PHE A 204 21.68 1.50 -21.68
C PHE A 204 22.89 1.98 -20.85
N LEU A 205 22.68 2.36 -19.59
CA LEU A 205 23.79 2.73 -18.70
C LEU A 205 24.73 1.55 -18.44
N SER A 206 24.18 0.34 -18.28
CA SER A 206 24.97 -0.87 -18.10
C SER A 206 25.87 -1.14 -19.35
N GLU A 207 25.34 -0.90 -20.54
CA GLU A 207 26.12 -1.00 -21.80
C GLU A 207 27.26 0.02 -21.87
N ILE A 208 26.97 1.29 -21.54
CA ILE A 208 27.97 2.36 -21.48
C ILE A 208 29.11 2.01 -20.53
N PHE A 209 28.77 1.62 -19.28
CA PHE A 209 29.79 1.31 -18.27
C PHE A 209 30.59 0.04 -18.62
N ARG A 210 29.98 -0.94 -19.25
CA ARG A 210 30.67 -2.13 -19.71
C ARG A 210 31.68 -1.81 -20.84
N ASN A 211 31.33 -0.84 -21.70
CA ASN A 211 32.16 -0.44 -22.84
C ASN A 211 32.91 0.89 -22.62
N ILE A 212 33.09 1.31 -21.36
CA ILE A 212 33.65 2.63 -21.02
C ILE A 212 35.03 2.86 -21.61
N SER A 213 35.88 1.83 -21.68
CA SER A 213 37.21 1.89 -22.27
C SER A 213 37.14 2.23 -23.75
N MET A 214 36.19 1.66 -24.49
CA MET A 214 35.97 1.95 -25.91
C MET A 214 35.50 3.39 -26.13
N ILE A 215 34.53 3.85 -25.30
CA ILE A 215 34.04 5.23 -25.35
C ILE A 215 35.18 6.23 -25.13
N LYS A 216 36.07 5.93 -24.17
CA LYS A 216 37.25 6.75 -23.89
C LYS A 216 38.26 6.73 -25.02
N SER A 217 38.54 5.56 -25.60
CA SER A 217 39.52 5.41 -26.69
C SER A 217 39.09 6.14 -27.96
N TYR A 218 37.79 6.20 -28.25
CA TYR A 218 37.25 6.86 -29.43
C TYR A 218 36.70 8.27 -29.14
N SER A 219 36.89 8.82 -27.94
CA SER A 219 36.44 10.16 -27.54
C SER A 219 34.93 10.39 -27.76
N LEU A 220 34.10 9.36 -27.50
CA LEU A 220 32.65 9.37 -27.74
C LEU A 220 31.84 9.94 -26.57
N GLU A 221 32.47 10.50 -25.53
CA GLU A 221 31.80 10.99 -24.31
C GLU A 221 30.71 12.01 -24.60
N LYS A 222 30.94 12.93 -25.55
CA LYS A 222 29.93 13.95 -25.89
C LYS A 222 28.70 13.34 -26.54
N LEU A 223 28.87 12.31 -27.35
CA LEU A 223 27.77 11.61 -28.02
C LEU A 223 26.96 10.86 -27.00
N GLU A 224 27.60 10.05 -26.14
CA GLU A 224 26.91 9.26 -25.13
C GLU A 224 26.25 10.14 -24.06
N LYS A 225 26.88 11.25 -23.67
CA LYS A 225 26.26 12.26 -22.81
C LYS A 225 24.91 12.76 -23.37
N ASN A 226 24.87 13.09 -24.66
CA ASN A 226 23.65 13.58 -25.30
C ASN A 226 22.55 12.50 -25.35
N ARG A 227 22.94 11.23 -25.55
CA ARG A 227 22.00 10.08 -25.50
C ARG A 227 21.45 9.87 -24.12
N ILE A 228 22.30 9.92 -23.08
CA ILE A 228 21.86 9.82 -21.66
C ILE A 228 20.91 10.97 -21.34
N ASN A 229 21.24 12.21 -21.67
CA ASN A 229 20.38 13.36 -21.37
C ASN A 229 19.01 13.22 -22.03
N LYS A 230 18.90 12.82 -23.29
CA LYS A 230 17.62 12.57 -23.96
C LYS A 230 16.79 11.50 -23.26
N SER A 231 17.44 10.42 -22.79
CA SER A 231 16.75 9.36 -22.06
C SER A 231 16.25 9.84 -20.70
N LEU A 232 17.05 10.64 -19.99
CA LEU A 232 16.68 11.24 -18.71
C LEU A 232 15.55 12.27 -18.87
N ASP A 233 15.58 13.10 -19.92
CA ASP A 233 14.51 14.05 -20.22
C ASP A 233 13.18 13.31 -20.51
N SER A 234 13.26 12.23 -21.27
CA SER A 234 12.07 11.37 -21.51
C SER A 234 11.54 10.74 -20.22
N LEU A 235 12.43 10.34 -19.32
CA LEU A 235 12.06 9.80 -18.00
C LEU A 235 11.41 10.88 -17.14
N PHE A 236 11.99 12.09 -17.11
CA PHE A 236 11.42 13.25 -16.40
C PHE A 236 9.98 13.53 -16.82
N LEU A 237 9.70 13.58 -18.12
CA LEU A 237 8.36 13.81 -18.65
C LEU A 237 7.37 12.75 -18.14
N SER A 238 7.78 11.48 -18.11
CA SER A 238 6.93 10.39 -17.61
C SER A 238 6.68 10.46 -16.12
N LEU A 239 7.69 10.81 -15.33
CA LEU A 239 7.57 11.07 -13.89
C LEU A 239 6.63 12.26 -13.63
N PHE A 240 6.79 13.34 -14.41
CA PHE A 240 5.97 14.53 -14.25
C PHE A 240 4.51 14.29 -14.59
N ASP A 241 4.20 13.46 -15.58
CA ASP A 241 2.82 13.06 -15.88
C ASP A 241 2.16 12.26 -14.74
N ILE A 242 2.94 11.43 -14.03
CA ILE A 242 2.48 10.74 -12.81
C ILE A 242 2.19 11.77 -11.70
N VAL A 243 3.08 12.73 -11.49
CA VAL A 243 2.92 13.79 -10.48
C VAL A 243 1.68 14.65 -10.80
N LYS A 244 1.52 15.09 -12.05
CA LYS A 244 0.32 15.83 -12.48
C LYS A 244 -0.98 15.08 -12.21
N GLY A 245 -0.99 13.78 -12.45
CA GLY A 245 -2.16 12.95 -12.18
C GLY A 245 -2.47 12.84 -10.69
N ARG A 246 -1.46 12.65 -9.84
CA ARG A 246 -1.62 12.63 -8.37
C ARG A 246 -2.10 13.99 -7.83
N ALA A 247 -1.52 15.07 -8.33
CA ALA A 247 -1.86 16.43 -7.92
C ALA A 247 -3.33 16.82 -8.21
N ARG A 248 -3.99 16.15 -9.17
CA ARG A 248 -5.42 16.37 -9.47
C ARG A 248 -6.38 15.71 -8.49
N VAL A 249 -5.91 14.71 -7.73
CA VAL A 249 -6.79 13.93 -6.84
C VAL A 249 -7.22 14.75 -5.63
N LEU A 250 -6.28 15.47 -4.97
CA LEU A 250 -6.57 16.25 -3.78
C LEU A 250 -7.59 17.39 -4.04
N PRO A 251 -7.40 18.28 -5.04
CA PRO A 251 -8.37 19.34 -5.32
C PRO A 251 -9.75 18.77 -5.71
N LEU A 252 -9.78 17.62 -6.34
CA LEU A 252 -11.04 16.97 -6.73
C LEU A 252 -11.80 16.44 -5.51
N LEU A 253 -11.07 15.99 -4.49
CA LEU A 253 -11.67 15.57 -3.21
C LEU A 253 -12.11 16.76 -2.35
N GLU A 254 -11.48 17.93 -2.48
CA GLU A 254 -11.86 19.14 -1.74
C GLU A 254 -13.14 19.80 -2.32
N VAL A 255 -13.39 19.62 -3.61
CA VAL A 255 -14.59 20.17 -4.27
C VAL A 255 -15.83 19.28 -4.06
N LEU A 256 -15.65 18.02 -3.73
CA LEU A 256 -16.72 17.03 -3.51
C LEU A 256 -17.15 16.97 -2.06
#